data_d562b63585d8a4cc057476c0eb25f1cd
#
_entry.id   d562b63585d8a4cc057476c0eb25f1cd
#
_cell.length_a   1.000
_cell.length_b   1.000
_cell.length_c   1.000
_cell.angle_alpha   90.00
_cell.angle_beta   90.00
_cell.angle_gamma   90.00
#
_symmetry.space_group_name_H-M   'P 1'
#
loop_
_entity.id
_entity.type
_entity.pdbx_description
1 polymer ?
#
loop_
_entity_poly.entity_id
_entity_poly.type
_entity_poly.pdbx_seq_one_letter_code
_entity_poly.pdbx_strand_id
1 'polypeptide(L)'
;MKFPMPRNIHTVLPSEITYRRSAMRLLFVLIVLLCIFILISLGRYLRPHAAFASAAAISPTPTVDRLAEPTLPPNPSQADLGSQAFWLNCLACHGDRGQGLTDEFRALYPEEDRNCWNSGCHGAHPYQNGWTLPTRVPRLIGAGALGKFETAANLHNFISSAMPYQAPGTLDEETYWQLTAFLLRQNQITGWQEPLGPESASEVSLKSPAAQAPLSTPSSDASSSQDRAITTPTSTASVQPHPEIRGRSFPVPLILLGLFLIALAAALTVVRLLR
;
A
#
# COMPACT_ATOMS: atom_id res chain seq x y z
N MET A 1 71.62 46.64 60.49
CA MET A 1 71.41 45.53 59.55
C MET A 1 69.97 45.55 59.10
N LYS A 2 69.67 46.00 57.83
CA LYS A 2 68.30 46.02 57.25
C LYS A 2 68.18 44.88 56.28
N PHE A 3 67.26 43.94 56.48
CA PHE A 3 66.89 42.93 55.52
C PHE A 3 65.81 43.45 54.62
N PRO A 4 65.90 43.29 53.30
CA PRO A 4 64.80 43.62 52.42
C PRO A 4 63.85 42.45 52.30
N MET A 5 62.50 42.74 52.38
CA MET A 5 61.45 41.80 52.12
C MET A 5 61.32 41.58 50.59
N PRO A 6 61.04 40.31 50.17
CA PRO A 6 60.74 40.01 48.78
C PRO A 6 59.31 40.44 48.43
N ARG A 7 59.18 41.24 47.33
CA ARG A 7 57.91 41.53 46.71
C ARG A 7 57.49 40.30 45.85
N ASN A 8 56.44 39.61 46.28
CA ASN A 8 55.75 38.63 45.44
C ASN A 8 55.01 39.36 44.32
N ILE A 9 55.55 39.37 43.11
CA ILE A 9 54.87 39.79 41.93
C ILE A 9 54.19 38.56 41.33
N HIS A 10 52.91 38.40 41.54
CA HIS A 10 52.11 37.42 40.81
C HIS A 10 52.01 37.91 39.35
N THR A 11 52.91 37.41 38.50
CA THR A 11 52.77 37.55 37.06
C THR A 11 51.62 36.67 36.58
N VAL A 12 50.50 37.28 36.34
CA VAL A 12 49.38 36.60 35.66
C VAL A 12 49.84 36.27 34.24
N LEU A 13 49.93 34.97 33.91
CA LEU A 13 50.36 34.49 32.60
C LEU A 13 49.36 34.98 31.52
N PRO A 14 49.86 35.57 30.40
CA PRO A 14 49.01 36.11 29.33
C PRO A 14 48.23 35.07 28.54
N SER A 15 48.44 33.79 28.79
CA SER A 15 47.79 32.69 28.10
C SER A 15 46.28 32.50 28.47
N GLU A 16 45.88 32.83 29.68
CA GLU A 16 44.50 32.67 30.13
C GLU A 16 43.52 33.67 29.51
N ILE A 17 44.00 34.90 29.28
CA ILE A 17 43.17 35.98 28.72
C ILE A 17 42.87 35.72 27.24
N THR A 18 43.83 35.17 26.50
CA THR A 18 43.65 34.82 25.08
C THR A 18 42.72 33.62 24.90
N TYR A 19 42.82 32.62 25.75
CA TYR A 19 41.93 31.45 25.74
C TYR A 19 40.47 31.85 26.03
N ARG A 20 40.20 32.66 27.04
CA ARG A 20 38.86 33.16 27.36
C ARG A 20 38.22 33.96 26.22
N ARG A 21 39.02 34.81 25.55
CA ARG A 21 38.55 35.58 24.37
C ARG A 21 38.22 34.66 23.18
N SER A 22 39.01 33.64 22.94
CA SER A 22 38.74 32.65 21.87
C SER A 22 37.52 31.80 22.17
N ALA A 23 37.35 31.34 23.40
CA ALA A 23 36.17 30.57 23.83
C ALA A 23 34.86 31.40 23.73
N MET A 24 34.91 32.71 24.10
CA MET A 24 33.76 33.60 23.93
C MET A 24 33.38 33.81 22.46
N ARG A 25 34.37 33.94 21.58
CA ARG A 25 34.14 34.09 20.13
C ARG A 25 33.50 32.81 19.55
N LEU A 26 33.96 31.64 19.96
CA LEU A 26 33.42 30.35 19.53
C LEU A 26 31.99 30.20 19.99
N LEU A 27 31.69 30.51 21.25
CA LEU A 27 30.34 30.47 21.81
C LEU A 27 29.39 31.41 21.05
N PHE A 28 29.86 32.65 20.76
CA PHE A 28 29.06 33.61 19.99
C PHE A 28 28.73 33.09 18.58
N VAL A 29 29.73 32.53 17.88
CA VAL A 29 29.50 31.92 16.55
C VAL A 29 28.49 30.77 16.62
N LEU A 30 28.59 29.90 17.62
CA LEU A 30 27.63 28.80 17.81
C LEU A 30 26.21 29.29 18.07
N ILE A 31 26.04 30.32 18.88
CA ILE A 31 24.73 30.94 19.14
C ILE A 31 24.15 31.54 17.85
N VAL A 32 24.95 32.24 17.07
CA VAL A 32 24.49 32.83 15.79
C VAL A 32 24.07 31.74 14.81
N LEU A 33 24.87 30.67 14.67
CA LEU A 33 24.50 29.52 13.82
C LEU A 33 23.21 28.84 14.28
N LEU A 34 23.00 28.68 15.58
CA LEU A 34 21.78 28.13 16.15
C LEU A 34 20.57 29.03 15.85
N CYS A 35 20.72 30.36 16.01
CA CYS A 35 19.66 31.31 15.67
C CYS A 35 19.31 31.27 14.17
N ILE A 36 20.28 31.19 13.29
CA ILE A 36 20.08 31.06 11.84
C ILE A 36 19.34 29.74 11.53
N PHE A 37 19.73 28.64 12.14
CA PHE A 37 19.06 27.35 11.97
C PHE A 37 17.60 27.39 12.42
N ILE A 38 17.32 28.04 13.57
CA ILE A 38 15.94 28.21 14.08
C ILE A 38 15.14 29.07 13.12
N LEU A 39 15.68 30.18 12.61
CA LEU A 39 14.98 31.06 11.67
C LEU A 39 14.67 30.36 10.34
N ILE A 40 15.61 29.55 9.81
CA ILE A 40 15.37 28.76 8.60
C ILE A 40 14.29 27.71 8.84
N SER A 41 14.32 27.03 9.99
CA SER A 41 13.32 26.02 10.36
C SER A 41 11.93 26.65 10.54
N LEU A 42 11.86 27.80 11.20
CA LEU A 42 10.61 28.54 11.42
C LEU A 42 10.06 29.09 10.09
N GLY A 43 10.92 29.57 9.19
CA GLY A 43 10.52 30.03 7.85
C GLY A 43 9.97 28.93 6.97
N ARG A 44 10.42 27.68 7.14
CA ARG A 44 9.84 26.50 6.49
C ARG A 44 8.47 26.14 7.06
N TYR A 45 8.28 26.35 8.34
CA TYR A 45 7.02 26.05 9.05
C TYR A 45 5.94 27.12 8.79
N LEU A 46 6.34 28.37 8.62
CA LEU A 46 5.44 29.51 8.38
C LEU A 46 5.20 29.77 6.88
N ARG A 47 5.67 28.92 5.96
CA ARG A 47 5.26 29.05 4.57
C ARG A 47 3.73 28.84 4.52
N PRO A 48 2.96 29.88 4.19
CA PRO A 48 1.54 29.68 3.94
C PRO A 48 1.46 28.65 2.82
N HIS A 49 0.77 27.54 3.05
CA HIS A 49 0.33 26.69 1.98
C HIS A 49 -0.47 27.60 1.06
N ALA A 50 0.10 27.99 -0.07
CA ALA A 50 -0.63 28.72 -1.08
C ALA A 50 -1.90 27.89 -1.32
N ALA A 51 -3.03 28.44 -0.86
CA ALA A 51 -4.32 27.89 -1.21
C ALA A 51 -4.40 28.00 -2.73
N PHE A 52 -4.12 26.89 -3.40
CA PHE A 52 -4.41 26.78 -4.82
C PHE A 52 -5.90 27.05 -4.94
N ALA A 53 -6.22 28.19 -5.59
CA ALA A 53 -7.58 28.55 -5.93
C ALA A 53 -8.24 27.30 -6.53
N SER A 54 -9.36 26.93 -5.94
CA SER A 54 -10.21 25.82 -6.36
C SER A 54 -10.54 26.01 -7.85
N ALA A 55 -9.75 25.41 -8.72
CA ALA A 55 -10.25 25.02 -10.03
C ALA A 55 -11.41 24.09 -9.74
N ALA A 56 -12.58 24.38 -10.32
CA ALA A 56 -13.80 23.61 -10.14
C ALA A 56 -13.47 22.14 -10.10
N ALA A 57 -13.67 21.51 -8.95
CA ALA A 57 -13.38 20.12 -8.73
C ALA A 57 -14.20 19.33 -9.73
N ILE A 58 -13.55 18.87 -10.80
CA ILE A 58 -14.02 17.70 -11.51
C ILE A 58 -14.03 16.64 -10.42
N SER A 59 -15.21 16.27 -9.92
CA SER A 59 -15.35 15.16 -8.99
C SER A 59 -14.58 14.00 -9.61
N PRO A 60 -13.50 13.49 -8.99
CA PRO A 60 -12.82 12.34 -9.54
C PRO A 60 -13.87 11.25 -9.64
N THR A 61 -14.09 10.73 -10.85
CA THR A 61 -14.81 9.47 -11.02
C THR A 61 -14.23 8.52 -9.99
N PRO A 62 -15.01 7.90 -9.10
CA PRO A 62 -14.49 7.02 -8.09
C PRO A 62 -13.64 5.96 -8.79
N THR A 63 -12.34 6.05 -8.62
CA THR A 63 -11.43 5.03 -9.13
C THR A 63 -11.70 3.80 -8.28
N VAL A 64 -12.29 2.76 -8.90
CA VAL A 64 -12.54 1.49 -8.24
C VAL A 64 -11.19 0.94 -7.78
N ASP A 65 -11.04 0.75 -6.49
CA ASP A 65 -9.85 0.06 -5.95
C ASP A 65 -9.91 -1.41 -6.37
N ARG A 66 -9.08 -1.78 -7.33
CA ARG A 66 -9.01 -3.12 -7.91
C ARG A 66 -8.40 -4.16 -6.98
N LEU A 67 -7.73 -3.74 -5.91
CA LEU A 67 -7.15 -4.62 -4.89
C LEU A 67 -8.05 -4.76 -3.67
N ALA A 68 -9.16 -4.01 -3.60
CA ALA A 68 -10.11 -4.11 -2.50
C ALA A 68 -10.79 -5.48 -2.45
N GLU A 69 -11.11 -5.90 -1.23
CA GLU A 69 -11.86 -7.12 -0.99
C GLU A 69 -13.23 -7.07 -1.68
N PRO A 70 -13.65 -8.15 -2.38
CA PRO A 70 -14.95 -8.20 -3.02
C PRO A 70 -16.07 -8.19 -1.96
N THR A 71 -17.07 -7.35 -2.16
CA THR A 71 -18.26 -7.30 -1.32
C THR A 71 -19.17 -8.47 -1.67
N LEU A 72 -19.49 -9.29 -0.67
CA LEU A 72 -20.42 -10.41 -0.84
C LEU A 72 -21.88 -9.94 -0.76
N PRO A 73 -22.80 -10.52 -1.57
CA PRO A 73 -24.22 -10.30 -1.41
C PRO A 73 -24.75 -10.91 -0.10
N PRO A 74 -25.95 -10.52 0.38
CA PRO A 74 -26.51 -11.03 1.64
C PRO A 74 -26.66 -12.56 1.70
N ASN A 75 -26.87 -13.22 0.56
CA ASN A 75 -26.91 -14.67 0.41
C ASN A 75 -25.92 -15.07 -0.67
N PRO A 76 -24.63 -15.20 -0.32
CA PRO A 76 -23.61 -15.48 -1.32
C PRO A 76 -23.75 -16.88 -1.88
N SER A 77 -23.64 -17.01 -3.18
CA SER A 77 -23.51 -18.28 -3.87
C SER A 77 -22.13 -18.90 -3.63
N GLN A 78 -21.93 -20.15 -4.00
CA GLN A 78 -20.64 -20.83 -3.91
C GLN A 78 -19.55 -20.06 -4.69
N ALA A 79 -19.87 -19.58 -5.89
CA ALA A 79 -18.94 -18.80 -6.68
C ALA A 79 -18.70 -17.38 -6.12
N ASP A 80 -19.63 -16.80 -5.34
CA ASP A 80 -19.39 -15.55 -4.63
C ASP A 80 -18.40 -15.74 -3.49
N LEU A 81 -18.54 -16.79 -2.70
CA LEU A 81 -17.57 -17.18 -1.68
C LEU A 81 -16.19 -17.48 -2.33
N GLY A 82 -16.21 -18.14 -3.50
CA GLY A 82 -15.02 -18.36 -4.29
C GLY A 82 -14.33 -17.10 -4.76
N SER A 83 -15.06 -15.99 -4.99
CA SER A 83 -14.46 -14.70 -5.32
C SER A 83 -13.65 -14.13 -4.16
N GLN A 84 -14.15 -14.27 -2.93
CA GLN A 84 -13.41 -13.85 -1.73
C GLN A 84 -12.22 -14.77 -1.45
N ALA A 85 -12.38 -16.09 -1.61
CA ALA A 85 -11.30 -17.05 -1.50
C ALA A 85 -10.20 -16.79 -2.54
N PHE A 86 -10.56 -16.40 -3.77
CA PHE A 86 -9.63 -16.00 -4.81
C PHE A 86 -8.87 -14.72 -4.44
N TRP A 87 -9.55 -13.72 -3.93
CA TRP A 87 -8.95 -12.48 -3.45
C TRP A 87 -7.90 -12.76 -2.36
N LEU A 88 -8.23 -13.59 -1.38
CA LEU A 88 -7.35 -13.94 -0.26
C LEU A 88 -6.12 -14.77 -0.68
N ASN A 89 -6.29 -15.75 -1.58
CA ASN A 89 -5.28 -16.79 -1.78
C ASN A 89 -4.63 -16.77 -3.17
N CYS A 90 -5.23 -16.15 -4.16
CA CYS A 90 -4.84 -16.29 -5.56
C CYS A 90 -4.49 -14.96 -6.24
N LEU A 91 -5.20 -13.85 -5.87
CA LEU A 91 -5.11 -12.56 -6.53
C LEU A 91 -3.68 -12.04 -6.61
N ALA A 92 -2.92 -12.12 -5.52
CA ALA A 92 -1.57 -11.57 -5.46
C ALA A 92 -0.64 -12.10 -6.57
N CYS A 93 -0.87 -13.34 -7.02
CA CYS A 93 -0.11 -13.97 -8.10
C CYS A 93 -0.86 -13.96 -9.43
N HIS A 94 -2.17 -14.23 -9.41
CA HIS A 94 -2.94 -14.43 -10.63
C HIS A 94 -3.63 -13.17 -11.16
N GLY A 95 -3.53 -12.06 -10.44
CA GLY A 95 -4.12 -10.77 -10.81
C GLY A 95 -5.60 -10.65 -10.42
N ASP A 96 -6.06 -9.43 -10.26
CA ASP A 96 -7.43 -9.08 -9.86
C ASP A 96 -8.51 -9.55 -10.85
N ARG A 97 -8.13 -9.73 -12.10
CA ARG A 97 -8.96 -10.26 -13.20
C ARG A 97 -8.50 -11.64 -13.67
N GLY A 98 -7.67 -12.30 -12.90
CA GLY A 98 -7.09 -13.59 -13.28
C GLY A 98 -6.17 -13.54 -14.49
N GLN A 99 -5.59 -12.37 -14.83
CA GLN A 99 -4.71 -12.16 -15.98
C GLN A 99 -3.28 -12.64 -15.79
N GLY A 100 -2.93 -13.10 -14.58
CA GLY A 100 -1.55 -13.41 -14.18
C GLY A 100 -0.78 -12.16 -13.73
N LEU A 101 0.52 -12.33 -13.46
CA LEU A 101 1.42 -11.27 -13.02
C LEU A 101 1.88 -10.38 -14.20
N THR A 102 0.92 -9.75 -14.89
CA THR A 102 1.20 -8.79 -15.95
C THR A 102 1.75 -7.48 -15.41
N ASP A 103 2.45 -6.72 -16.26
CA ASP A 103 2.96 -5.38 -15.90
C ASP A 103 1.80 -4.46 -15.49
N GLU A 104 0.67 -4.55 -16.17
CA GLU A 104 -0.54 -3.78 -15.89
C GLU A 104 -1.09 -4.10 -14.49
N PHE A 105 -1.13 -5.36 -14.09
CA PHE A 105 -1.55 -5.74 -12.75
C PHE A 105 -0.54 -5.28 -11.70
N ARG A 106 0.75 -5.50 -11.92
CA ARG A 106 1.80 -5.09 -10.99
C ARG A 106 1.87 -3.57 -10.80
N ALA A 107 1.44 -2.79 -11.81
CA ALA A 107 1.36 -1.33 -11.70
C ALA A 107 0.31 -0.83 -10.68
N LEU A 108 -0.58 -1.69 -10.19
CA LEU A 108 -1.52 -1.38 -9.10
C LEU A 108 -0.83 -1.26 -7.74
N TYR A 109 0.34 -1.88 -7.59
CA TYR A 109 1.15 -1.82 -6.36
C TYR A 109 2.05 -0.58 -6.34
N PRO A 110 2.52 -0.14 -5.15
CA PRO A 110 3.58 0.86 -5.03
C PRO A 110 4.80 0.50 -5.87
N GLU A 111 5.55 1.48 -6.35
CA GLU A 111 6.65 1.27 -7.30
C GLU A 111 7.70 0.28 -6.77
N GLU A 112 8.00 0.35 -5.49
CA GLU A 112 8.94 -0.51 -4.78
C GLU A 112 8.50 -1.99 -4.73
N ASP A 113 7.19 -2.25 -4.80
CA ASP A 113 6.60 -3.59 -4.68
C ASP A 113 6.25 -4.23 -6.04
N ARG A 114 6.46 -3.51 -7.16
CA ARG A 114 6.08 -3.99 -8.50
C ARG A 114 6.93 -5.13 -9.03
N ASN A 115 8.18 -5.26 -8.58
CA ASN A 115 9.05 -6.33 -9.00
C ASN A 115 9.05 -7.50 -8.00
N CYS A 116 8.08 -8.38 -8.14
CA CYS A 116 7.93 -9.56 -7.28
C CYS A 116 9.16 -10.48 -7.28
N TRP A 117 10.00 -10.45 -8.32
CA TRP A 117 11.22 -11.28 -8.46
C TRP A 117 12.49 -10.61 -7.94
N ASN A 118 12.40 -9.49 -7.23
CA ASN A 118 13.57 -8.90 -6.58
C ASN A 118 14.21 -9.89 -5.59
N SER A 119 15.54 -9.79 -5.47
CA SER A 119 16.27 -10.45 -4.40
C SER A 119 15.76 -9.94 -3.04
N GLY A 120 15.53 -10.85 -2.11
CA GLY A 120 14.91 -10.51 -0.82
C GLY A 120 13.38 -10.46 -0.84
N CYS A 121 12.74 -10.54 -2.04
CA CYS A 121 11.29 -10.78 -2.18
C CYS A 121 11.05 -12.24 -2.59
N HIS A 122 10.67 -12.49 -3.85
CA HIS A 122 10.38 -13.84 -4.38
C HIS A 122 11.34 -14.24 -5.52
N GLY A 123 12.50 -13.61 -5.62
CA GLY A 123 13.54 -13.93 -6.60
C GLY A 123 14.45 -15.08 -6.19
N ALA A 124 15.67 -15.11 -6.74
CA ALA A 124 16.64 -16.19 -6.51
C ALA A 124 17.06 -16.34 -5.03
N HIS A 125 16.98 -15.26 -4.27
CA HIS A 125 17.30 -15.23 -2.83
C HIS A 125 16.12 -14.62 -2.07
N PRO A 126 15.05 -15.39 -1.81
CA PRO A 126 13.88 -14.88 -1.10
C PRO A 126 14.24 -14.52 0.35
N TYR A 127 13.35 -13.76 1.01
CA TYR A 127 13.46 -13.49 2.45
C TYR A 127 13.47 -14.79 3.26
N GLN A 128 13.87 -14.69 4.52
CA GLN A 128 13.93 -15.86 5.41
C GLN A 128 12.56 -16.56 5.49
N ASN A 129 12.53 -17.86 5.22
CA ASN A 129 11.32 -18.68 5.09
C ASN A 129 10.41 -18.28 3.91
N GLY A 130 10.91 -17.48 2.99
CA GLY A 130 10.22 -17.14 1.75
C GLY A 130 10.32 -18.27 0.72
N TRP A 131 9.70 -18.02 -0.42
CA TRP A 131 9.66 -18.97 -1.55
C TRP A 131 9.95 -18.22 -2.86
N THR A 132 10.47 -18.96 -3.83
CA THR A 132 10.80 -18.41 -5.15
C THR A 132 9.58 -18.46 -6.05
N LEU A 133 9.20 -17.32 -6.61
CA LEU A 133 8.09 -17.20 -7.54
C LEU A 133 8.48 -17.78 -8.91
N PRO A 134 7.63 -18.60 -9.56
CA PRO A 134 7.85 -19.00 -10.95
C PRO A 134 7.96 -17.79 -11.87
N THR A 135 8.83 -17.86 -12.87
CA THR A 135 9.04 -16.76 -13.84
C THR A 135 7.79 -16.42 -14.65
N ARG A 136 6.84 -17.36 -14.72
CA ARG A 136 5.56 -17.18 -15.40
C ARG A 136 4.43 -17.68 -14.52
N VAL A 137 3.53 -16.77 -14.17
CA VAL A 137 2.25 -17.08 -13.54
C VAL A 137 1.17 -17.06 -14.62
N PRO A 138 0.48 -18.17 -14.89
CA PRO A 138 -0.50 -18.25 -15.95
C PRO A 138 -1.76 -17.44 -15.62
N ARG A 139 -2.41 -16.96 -16.66
CA ARG A 139 -3.77 -16.43 -16.51
C ARG A 139 -4.75 -17.57 -16.20
N LEU A 140 -5.77 -17.26 -15.42
CA LEU A 140 -6.83 -18.19 -15.02
C LEU A 140 -8.20 -17.85 -15.61
N ILE A 141 -8.38 -16.62 -16.12
CA ILE A 141 -9.63 -16.10 -16.64
C ILE A 141 -9.41 -15.58 -18.07
N GLY A 142 -10.37 -15.84 -18.94
CA GLY A 142 -10.37 -15.44 -20.35
C GLY A 142 -10.22 -16.61 -21.31
N ALA A 143 -10.31 -16.34 -22.61
CA ALA A 143 -10.36 -17.35 -23.66
C ALA A 143 -9.18 -18.35 -23.55
N GLY A 144 -9.50 -19.64 -23.42
CA GLY A 144 -8.51 -20.72 -23.35
C GLY A 144 -7.71 -20.80 -22.04
N ALA A 145 -8.00 -19.99 -21.02
CA ALA A 145 -7.25 -19.98 -19.75
C ALA A 145 -7.29 -21.36 -19.05
N LEU A 146 -8.45 -22.02 -19.07
CA LEU A 146 -8.65 -23.34 -18.48
C LEU A 146 -8.52 -24.48 -19.47
N GLY A 147 -8.09 -24.23 -20.72
CA GLY A 147 -8.11 -25.20 -21.81
C GLY A 147 -7.23 -26.45 -21.63
N LYS A 148 -6.31 -26.45 -20.66
CA LYS A 148 -5.51 -27.62 -20.29
C LYS A 148 -6.30 -28.66 -19.51
N PHE A 149 -7.45 -28.27 -18.91
CA PHE A 149 -8.31 -29.18 -18.16
C PHE A 149 -9.46 -29.66 -19.00
N GLU A 150 -9.85 -30.92 -18.83
CA GLU A 150 -10.96 -31.50 -19.56
C GLU A 150 -12.30 -31.22 -18.86
N THR A 151 -12.30 -31.34 -17.53
CA THR A 151 -13.49 -31.19 -16.70
C THR A 151 -13.23 -30.28 -15.51
N ALA A 152 -14.31 -29.83 -14.84
CA ALA A 152 -14.19 -29.10 -13.60
C ALA A 152 -13.55 -29.94 -12.49
N ALA A 153 -13.75 -31.26 -12.47
CA ALA A 153 -13.08 -32.17 -11.54
C ALA A 153 -11.55 -32.16 -11.75
N ASN A 154 -11.07 -32.13 -13.00
CA ASN A 154 -9.63 -32.01 -13.27
C ASN A 154 -9.07 -30.66 -12.81
N LEU A 155 -9.82 -29.58 -12.99
CA LEU A 155 -9.45 -28.25 -12.49
C LEU A 155 -9.37 -28.25 -10.96
N HIS A 156 -10.41 -28.74 -10.28
CA HIS A 156 -10.45 -28.85 -8.82
C HIS A 156 -9.27 -29.67 -8.29
N ASN A 157 -9.01 -30.86 -8.83
CA ASN A 157 -7.93 -31.73 -8.41
C ASN A 157 -6.55 -31.06 -8.58
N PHE A 158 -6.39 -30.26 -9.62
CA PHE A 158 -5.16 -29.50 -9.81
C PHE A 158 -5.05 -28.38 -8.77
N ILE A 159 -6.10 -27.61 -8.53
CA ILE A 159 -6.07 -26.51 -7.58
C ILE A 159 -5.81 -27.05 -6.16
N SER A 160 -6.53 -28.09 -5.74
CA SER A 160 -6.39 -28.66 -4.40
C SER A 160 -5.03 -29.30 -4.14
N SER A 161 -4.39 -29.85 -5.16
CA SER A 161 -3.08 -30.52 -5.01
C SER A 161 -1.87 -29.59 -5.23
N ALA A 162 -2.01 -28.48 -5.97
CA ALA A 162 -0.90 -27.65 -6.44
C ALA A 162 -0.97 -26.18 -6.02
N MET A 163 -2.10 -25.73 -5.46
CA MET A 163 -2.33 -24.34 -5.07
C MET A 163 -2.85 -24.22 -3.62
N PRO A 164 -2.59 -23.08 -2.94
CA PRO A 164 -1.67 -21.99 -3.33
C PRO A 164 -0.25 -22.49 -3.54
N TYR A 165 0.49 -21.95 -4.51
CA TYR A 165 1.82 -22.45 -4.90
C TYR A 165 2.82 -22.57 -3.75
N GLN A 166 2.79 -21.61 -2.81
CA GLN A 166 3.65 -21.60 -1.63
C GLN A 166 3.20 -22.56 -0.50
N ALA A 167 1.95 -23.04 -0.57
CA ALA A 167 1.35 -23.90 0.44
C ALA A 167 0.28 -24.81 -0.20
N PRO A 168 0.69 -25.77 -1.07
CA PRO A 168 -0.28 -26.66 -1.73
C PRO A 168 -1.10 -27.49 -0.75
N GLY A 169 -2.37 -27.65 -1.00
CA GLY A 169 -3.25 -28.51 -0.22
C GLY A 169 -3.63 -27.97 1.18
N THR A 170 -3.41 -26.69 1.47
CA THR A 170 -3.64 -26.13 2.82
C THR A 170 -5.02 -25.53 3.01
N LEU A 171 -5.77 -25.25 1.95
CA LEU A 171 -7.14 -24.80 2.08
C LEU A 171 -8.07 -26.00 2.37
N ASP A 172 -9.22 -25.72 2.98
CA ASP A 172 -10.23 -26.74 3.16
C ASP A 172 -10.91 -27.10 1.83
N GLU A 173 -11.50 -28.29 1.78
CA GLU A 173 -12.11 -28.86 0.57
C GLU A 173 -13.23 -27.97 0.01
N GLU A 174 -14.05 -27.39 0.89
CA GLU A 174 -15.14 -26.51 0.48
C GLU A 174 -14.59 -25.24 -0.20
N THR A 175 -13.51 -24.65 0.32
CA THR A 175 -12.84 -23.50 -0.30
C THR A 175 -12.31 -23.84 -1.69
N TYR A 176 -11.77 -25.04 -1.91
CA TYR A 176 -11.35 -25.47 -3.24
C TYR A 176 -12.52 -25.61 -4.22
N TRP A 177 -13.68 -26.10 -3.77
CA TRP A 177 -14.89 -26.14 -4.60
C TRP A 177 -15.43 -24.74 -4.90
N GLN A 178 -15.40 -23.83 -3.94
CA GLN A 178 -15.77 -22.41 -4.13
C GLN A 178 -14.87 -21.75 -5.18
N LEU A 179 -13.54 -21.94 -5.09
CA LEU A 179 -12.58 -21.45 -6.08
C LEU A 179 -12.84 -22.03 -7.46
N THR A 180 -13.16 -23.31 -7.55
CA THR A 180 -13.50 -23.98 -8.82
C THR A 180 -14.75 -23.36 -9.42
N ALA A 181 -15.83 -23.23 -8.66
CA ALA A 181 -17.08 -22.60 -9.09
C ALA A 181 -16.88 -21.15 -9.55
N PHE A 182 -16.08 -20.37 -8.81
CA PHE A 182 -15.70 -19.00 -9.20
C PHE A 182 -15.00 -18.98 -10.56
N LEU A 183 -14.02 -19.85 -10.78
CA LEU A 183 -13.27 -19.90 -12.04
C LEU A 183 -14.16 -20.33 -13.21
N LEU A 184 -15.11 -21.27 -13.00
CA LEU A 184 -16.08 -21.63 -14.02
C LEU A 184 -16.94 -20.44 -14.41
N ARG A 185 -17.49 -19.74 -13.43
CA ARG A 185 -18.32 -18.55 -13.64
C ARG A 185 -17.53 -17.45 -14.39
N GLN A 186 -16.31 -17.14 -13.97
CA GLN A 186 -15.51 -16.11 -14.59
C GLN A 186 -15.06 -16.44 -16.02
N ASN A 187 -14.95 -17.71 -16.35
CA ASN A 187 -14.68 -18.18 -17.71
C ASN A 187 -15.94 -18.46 -18.52
N GLN A 188 -17.11 -18.10 -18.00
CA GLN A 188 -18.41 -18.24 -18.66
C GLN A 188 -18.70 -19.70 -19.09
N ILE A 189 -18.19 -20.67 -18.31
CA ILE A 189 -18.49 -22.06 -18.53
C ILE A 189 -19.95 -22.30 -18.17
N THR A 190 -20.70 -22.92 -19.06
CA THR A 190 -22.12 -23.22 -18.89
C THR A 190 -22.37 -24.72 -18.67
N GLY A 191 -23.60 -25.12 -18.34
CA GLY A 191 -23.96 -26.52 -18.17
C GLY A 191 -23.63 -27.07 -16.78
N TRP A 192 -23.41 -26.23 -15.79
CA TRP A 192 -23.27 -26.62 -14.40
C TRP A 192 -24.21 -25.81 -13.47
N GLN A 193 -24.41 -26.29 -12.26
CA GLN A 193 -25.22 -25.63 -11.24
C GLN A 193 -24.51 -25.64 -9.89
N GLU A 194 -24.82 -24.68 -9.05
CA GLU A 194 -24.37 -24.65 -7.66
C GLU A 194 -25.30 -25.48 -6.75
N PRO A 195 -24.79 -26.19 -5.75
CA PRO A 195 -23.36 -26.30 -5.45
C PRO A 195 -22.63 -27.27 -6.39
N LEU A 196 -21.46 -26.85 -6.86
CA LEU A 196 -20.52 -27.72 -7.56
C LEU A 196 -19.81 -28.61 -6.55
N GLY A 197 -19.73 -29.90 -6.83
CA GLY A 197 -19.06 -30.86 -5.96
C GLY A 197 -18.53 -32.07 -6.73
N PRO A 198 -17.98 -33.07 -6.00
CA PRO A 198 -17.31 -34.22 -6.63
C PRO A 198 -18.19 -34.99 -7.58
N GLU A 199 -19.50 -35.08 -7.32
CA GLU A 199 -20.45 -35.85 -8.14
C GLU A 199 -20.76 -35.15 -9.47
N SER A 200 -20.88 -33.82 -9.47
CA SER A 200 -21.27 -33.05 -10.67
C SER A 200 -20.07 -32.57 -11.50
N ALA A 201 -18.91 -32.34 -10.88
CA ALA A 201 -17.77 -31.68 -11.53
C ALA A 201 -17.17 -32.50 -12.69
N SER A 202 -17.26 -33.81 -12.69
CA SER A 202 -16.77 -34.68 -13.77
C SER A 202 -17.56 -34.55 -15.08
N GLU A 203 -18.83 -34.11 -14.98
CA GLU A 203 -19.73 -33.92 -16.11
C GLU A 203 -19.55 -32.54 -16.76
N VAL A 204 -18.95 -31.57 -16.03
CA VAL A 204 -18.75 -30.20 -16.49
C VAL A 204 -17.51 -30.10 -17.39
N SER A 205 -17.72 -30.07 -18.72
CA SER A 205 -16.66 -29.96 -19.70
C SER A 205 -16.09 -28.52 -19.78
N LEU A 206 -14.78 -28.39 -19.72
CA LEU A 206 -14.05 -27.12 -19.92
C LEU A 206 -13.61 -26.93 -21.38
N LYS A 207 -13.84 -27.89 -22.24
CA LYS A 207 -13.55 -27.82 -23.68
C LYS A 207 -14.75 -27.39 -24.52
N SER A 208 -15.71 -26.65 -23.95
CA SER A 208 -16.93 -26.27 -24.67
C SER A 208 -16.65 -25.34 -25.85
N PRO A 209 -17.32 -25.55 -27.01
CA PRO A 209 -17.11 -24.73 -28.23
C PRO A 209 -17.47 -23.26 -28.08
N ALA A 210 -18.27 -22.90 -27.06
CA ALA A 210 -18.69 -21.52 -26.82
C ALA A 210 -17.54 -20.57 -26.41
N ALA A 211 -16.42 -21.09 -25.91
CA ALA A 211 -15.24 -20.28 -25.57
C ALA A 211 -14.39 -19.86 -26.77
N GLN A 212 -14.74 -20.29 -27.99
CA GLN A 212 -13.99 -20.05 -29.22
C GLN A 212 -14.67 -19.08 -30.18
N ALA A 213 -15.83 -18.50 -29.85
CA ALA A 213 -16.43 -17.47 -30.67
C ALA A 213 -15.57 -16.19 -30.60
N PRO A 214 -15.02 -15.67 -31.72
CA PRO A 214 -14.37 -14.38 -31.72
C PRO A 214 -15.42 -13.34 -31.31
N LEU A 215 -15.02 -12.42 -30.44
CA LEU A 215 -15.78 -11.23 -30.08
C LEU A 215 -16.16 -10.50 -31.35
N SER A 216 -17.38 -10.70 -31.86
CA SER A 216 -17.92 -9.93 -32.96
C SER A 216 -18.05 -8.51 -32.45
N THR A 217 -17.23 -7.63 -32.98
CA THR A 217 -17.35 -6.17 -32.87
C THR A 217 -18.80 -5.81 -33.24
N PRO A 218 -19.55 -5.10 -32.44
CA PRO A 218 -20.84 -4.57 -32.89
C PRO A 218 -20.59 -3.53 -33.96
N SER A 219 -20.95 -3.87 -35.19
CA SER A 219 -21.02 -2.95 -36.31
C SER A 219 -22.14 -1.93 -36.01
N SER A 220 -21.77 -0.67 -35.97
CA SER A 220 -22.69 0.46 -35.96
C SER A 220 -23.49 0.48 -37.26
N ASP A 221 -24.79 0.24 -37.19
CA ASP A 221 -25.71 0.81 -38.14
C ASP A 221 -27.10 1.02 -37.56
N ALA A 222 -27.40 2.30 -37.47
CA ALA A 222 -28.64 3.04 -37.76
C ALA A 222 -29.98 2.65 -37.11
N SER A 223 -30.44 3.60 -36.30
CA SER A 223 -31.77 4.25 -36.38
C SER A 223 -33.04 3.43 -36.15
N SER A 224 -33.68 3.69 -35.04
CA SER A 224 -35.09 4.12 -35.04
C SER A 224 -35.60 4.46 -33.63
N SER A 225 -36.22 5.59 -33.53
CA SER A 225 -36.90 6.23 -32.40
C SER A 225 -37.95 5.33 -31.74
N GLN A 226 -38.00 5.30 -30.41
CA GLN A 226 -39.29 5.31 -29.68
C GLN A 226 -39.11 5.78 -28.24
N ASP A 227 -39.73 6.90 -27.93
CA ASP A 227 -40.00 7.44 -26.61
C ASP A 227 -40.64 6.41 -25.68
N ARG A 228 -40.04 6.23 -24.49
CA ARG A 228 -40.83 5.76 -23.36
C ARG A 228 -40.24 6.33 -22.04
N ALA A 229 -40.96 7.26 -21.47
CA ALA A 229 -40.73 7.83 -20.16
C ALA A 229 -40.72 6.71 -19.09
N ILE A 230 -39.62 6.62 -18.36
CA ILE A 230 -39.54 5.79 -17.13
C ILE A 230 -39.22 6.74 -15.99
N THR A 231 -40.20 6.87 -15.10
CA THR A 231 -40.12 7.57 -13.81
C THR A 231 -39.13 6.90 -12.89
N THR A 232 -38.16 7.66 -12.41
CA THR A 232 -37.14 7.27 -11.43
C THR A 232 -37.74 7.39 -10.02
N PRO A 233 -37.66 6.37 -9.15
CA PRO A 233 -37.85 6.57 -7.73
C PRO A 233 -36.53 7.02 -7.10
N THR A 234 -36.53 8.23 -6.59
CA THR A 234 -35.46 8.78 -5.75
C THR A 234 -35.45 8.05 -4.40
N SER A 235 -34.47 7.19 -4.17
CA SER A 235 -34.17 6.63 -2.85
C SER A 235 -33.03 7.43 -2.23
N THR A 236 -33.38 8.30 -1.28
CA THR A 236 -32.44 9.05 -0.47
C THR A 236 -31.89 8.14 0.63
N ALA A 237 -30.75 7.51 0.40
CA ALA A 237 -30.00 6.85 1.44
C ALA A 237 -29.12 7.86 2.17
N SER A 238 -29.46 8.15 3.43
CA SER A 238 -28.65 8.94 4.35
C SER A 238 -27.37 8.18 4.68
N VAL A 239 -26.24 8.69 4.19
CA VAL A 239 -24.90 8.22 4.57
C VAL A 239 -24.54 8.88 5.88
N GLN A 240 -24.48 8.12 6.98
CA GLN A 240 -23.86 8.56 8.22
C GLN A 240 -22.34 8.62 8.04
N PRO A 241 -21.68 9.70 8.46
CA PRO A 241 -20.23 9.78 8.41
C PRO A 241 -19.61 8.88 9.48
N HIS A 242 -18.68 8.04 9.03
CA HIS A 242 -17.78 7.26 9.89
C HIS A 242 -16.94 8.20 10.77
N PRO A 243 -16.69 7.85 12.05
CA PRO A 243 -15.84 8.66 12.92
C PRO A 243 -14.39 8.62 12.40
N GLU A 244 -13.92 9.80 12.03
CA GLU A 244 -12.53 10.08 11.68
C GLU A 244 -11.62 9.73 12.87
N ILE A 245 -10.72 8.77 12.69
CA ILE A 245 -9.65 8.49 13.65
C ILE A 245 -8.70 9.68 13.60
N ARG A 246 -8.94 10.64 14.47
CA ARG A 246 -8.08 11.80 14.68
C ARG A 246 -6.74 11.33 15.21
N GLY A 247 -5.77 11.20 14.32
CA GLY A 247 -4.37 10.99 14.67
C GLY A 247 -3.94 12.08 15.66
N ARG A 248 -3.54 11.68 16.87
CA ARG A 248 -2.95 12.57 17.87
C ARG A 248 -1.63 13.10 17.31
N SER A 249 -1.67 14.23 16.63
CA SER A 249 -0.47 15.00 16.34
C SER A 249 0.06 15.56 17.67
N PHE A 250 1.17 15.01 18.15
CA PHE A 250 1.90 15.61 19.26
C PHE A 250 2.32 17.02 18.84
N PRO A 251 2.12 18.04 19.69
CA PRO A 251 2.47 19.39 19.35
C PRO A 251 4.00 19.53 19.28
N VAL A 252 4.56 19.35 18.11
CA VAL A 252 5.99 19.54 17.80
C VAL A 252 6.54 20.87 18.34
N PRO A 253 5.78 21.99 18.40
CA PRO A 253 6.29 23.24 18.97
C PRO A 253 6.61 23.17 20.46
N LEU A 254 5.93 22.32 21.25
CA LEU A 254 6.21 22.17 22.68
C LEU A 254 7.54 21.43 22.92
N ILE A 255 7.88 20.47 22.09
CA ILE A 255 9.16 19.74 22.16
C ILE A 255 10.32 20.66 21.81
N LEU A 256 10.17 21.48 20.78
CA LEU A 256 11.19 22.46 20.38
C LEU A 256 11.41 23.55 21.42
N LEU A 257 10.33 24.02 22.07
CA LEU A 257 10.42 24.97 23.19
C LEU A 257 11.15 24.38 24.38
N GLY A 258 10.88 23.11 24.72
CA GLY A 258 11.58 22.40 25.79
C GLY A 258 13.10 22.29 25.53
N LEU A 259 13.50 21.90 24.33
CA LEU A 259 14.91 21.80 23.94
C LEU A 259 15.62 23.18 23.96
N PHE A 260 14.92 24.25 23.56
CA PHE A 260 15.45 25.61 23.62
C PHE A 260 15.70 26.06 25.05
N LEU A 261 14.78 25.79 25.98
CA LEU A 261 14.93 26.16 27.39
C LEU A 261 16.08 25.38 28.07
N ILE A 262 16.27 24.13 27.71
CA ILE A 262 17.38 23.29 28.20
C ILE A 262 18.73 23.86 27.71
N ALA A 263 18.82 24.21 26.44
CA ALA A 263 20.05 24.80 25.85
C ALA A 263 20.38 26.15 26.48
N LEU A 264 19.37 27.00 26.75
CA LEU A 264 19.53 28.29 27.39
C LEU A 264 20.01 28.14 28.85
N ALA A 265 19.44 27.20 29.60
CA ALA A 265 19.85 26.91 30.96
C ALA A 265 21.31 26.42 31.03
N ALA A 266 21.72 25.53 30.10
CA ALA A 266 23.09 25.04 30.00
C ALA A 266 24.07 26.19 29.69
N ALA A 267 23.72 27.08 28.76
CA ALA A 267 24.55 28.26 28.42
C ALA A 267 24.72 29.22 29.61
N LEU A 268 23.64 29.48 30.36
CA LEU A 268 23.70 30.32 31.57
C LEU A 268 24.54 29.72 32.69
N THR A 269 24.49 28.37 32.83
CA THR A 269 25.33 27.66 33.82
C THR A 269 26.80 27.77 33.48
N VAL A 270 27.17 27.59 32.20
CA VAL A 270 28.56 27.75 31.73
C VAL A 270 29.04 29.19 31.94
N VAL A 271 28.24 30.21 31.66
CA VAL A 271 28.60 31.60 31.92
C VAL A 271 28.81 31.88 33.41
N ARG A 272 28.02 31.27 34.31
CA ARG A 272 28.20 31.40 35.76
C ARG A 272 29.48 30.73 36.28
N LEU A 273 29.86 29.59 35.69
CA LEU A 273 31.09 28.85 36.06
C LEU A 273 32.37 29.53 35.56
N LEU A 274 32.27 30.39 34.52
CA LEU A 274 33.39 31.13 33.94
C LEU A 274 33.57 32.55 34.52
N ARG A 275 32.68 32.98 35.43
CA ARG A 275 32.83 34.22 36.23
C ARG A 275 33.42 33.89 37.60
#